data_82cee641031b386a289e009f111e7738
#
_entry.id   82cee641031b386a289e009f111e7738
#
_cell.length_a   1.000
_cell.length_b   1.000
_cell.length_c   1.000
_cell.angle_alpha   90.00
_cell.angle_beta   90.00
_cell.angle_gamma   90.00
#
_symmetry.space_group_name_H-M   'P 1'
#
loop_
_entity.id
_entity.type
_entity.pdbx_description
1 polymer ?
#
loop_
_entity_poly.entity_id
_entity_poly.type
_entity_poly.pdbx_seq_one_letter_code
_entity_poly.pdbx_strand_id
1 'polypeptide(L)'
;MRKFQEVKGYAICEKENGMAIGAIALKLNGHTDMTERDDECELGYWLGKPFWGRGYMPEAAREIIRHGFDDLGMTTIWCGYYDGNTKSKRVQEKVGFIYHHTCDEVPVTLLNEVRVGHTNYMTKEQWIRNTYKE
;
A
#
# COMPACT_ATOMS: atom_id res chain seq x y z
N MET A 1 -2.54 15.35 -3.20
CA MET A 1 -2.21 14.71 -1.91
C MET A 1 -1.30 15.60 -1.07
N ARG A 2 -1.45 15.54 0.25
CA ARG A 2 -0.60 16.30 1.19
C ARG A 2 0.48 15.36 1.74
N LYS A 3 1.75 15.79 1.69
CA LYS A 3 2.89 15.01 2.16
C LYS A 3 3.08 15.10 3.69
N PHE A 4 3.39 13.97 4.34
CA PHE A 4 3.84 13.88 5.72
C PHE A 4 5.37 13.70 5.76
N GLN A 5 6.03 14.20 6.83
CA GLN A 5 7.50 14.30 6.84
C GLN A 5 8.27 13.01 7.14
N GLU A 6 7.80 12.18 8.07
CA GLU A 6 8.58 11.03 8.60
C GLU A 6 8.51 9.75 7.77
N VAL A 7 7.44 9.58 7.00
CA VAL A 7 7.29 8.52 6.00
C VAL A 7 6.87 9.21 4.71
N LYS A 8 7.07 8.56 3.57
CA LYS A 8 6.59 9.11 2.30
C LYS A 8 5.08 8.93 2.23
N GLY A 9 4.36 9.73 3.06
CA GLY A 9 2.92 9.63 3.26
C GLY A 9 2.17 10.84 2.74
N TYR A 10 0.93 10.58 2.31
CA TYR A 10 0.07 11.58 1.69
C TYR A 10 -1.38 11.41 2.14
N ALA A 11 -2.07 12.52 2.36
CA ALA A 11 -3.51 12.50 2.53
C ALA A 11 -4.18 12.29 1.18
N ILE A 12 -5.21 11.46 1.14
CA ILE A 12 -6.08 11.32 -0.04
C ILE A 12 -7.20 12.34 0.13
N CYS A 13 -7.34 13.25 -0.84
CA CYS A 13 -8.33 14.32 -0.78
C CYS A 13 -9.27 14.26 -1.98
N GLU A 14 -10.54 14.60 -1.77
CA GLU A 14 -11.47 14.78 -2.89
C GLU A 14 -11.10 16.04 -3.67
N LYS A 15 -11.08 15.95 -5.00
CA LYS A 15 -10.76 17.08 -5.87
C LYS A 15 -11.74 18.24 -5.70
N GLU A 16 -13.02 17.94 -5.55
CA GLU A 16 -14.09 18.93 -5.54
C GLU A 16 -14.06 19.87 -4.36
N ASN A 17 -13.70 19.38 -3.18
CA ASN A 17 -13.76 20.18 -1.95
C ASN A 17 -12.47 20.16 -1.13
N GLY A 18 -11.46 19.43 -1.56
CA GLY A 18 -10.18 19.32 -0.85
C GLY A 18 -10.24 18.57 0.47
N MET A 19 -11.37 17.94 0.80
CA MET A 19 -11.55 17.22 2.06
C MET A 19 -10.69 15.95 2.10
N ALA A 20 -9.96 15.76 3.20
CA ALA A 20 -9.17 14.55 3.42
C ALA A 20 -10.12 13.38 3.73
N ILE A 21 -10.03 12.31 2.94
CA ILE A 21 -10.90 11.13 3.05
C ILE A 21 -10.14 9.85 3.39
N GLY A 22 -8.82 9.91 3.40
CA GLY A 22 -7.96 8.78 3.72
C GLY A 22 -6.50 9.16 3.71
N ALA A 23 -5.64 8.16 3.78
CA ALA A 23 -4.21 8.35 3.73
C ALA A 23 -3.55 7.16 3.03
N ILE A 24 -2.40 7.42 2.40
CA ILE A 24 -1.58 6.41 1.75
C ILE A 24 -0.11 6.74 1.97
N ALA A 25 0.70 5.74 2.22
CA ALA A 25 2.11 5.95 2.54
C ALA A 25 3.00 4.83 2.02
N LEU A 26 4.24 5.20 1.73
CA LEU A 26 5.33 4.25 1.53
C LEU A 26 6.20 4.28 2.79
N LYS A 27 6.23 3.15 3.51
CA LYS A 27 7.03 2.99 4.73
C LYS A 27 8.38 2.43 4.34
N LEU A 28 9.41 3.25 4.47
CA LEU A 28 10.78 2.88 4.12
C LEU A 28 11.40 2.01 5.21
N ASN A 29 12.59 1.48 4.93
CA ASN A 29 13.33 0.67 5.92
C ASN A 29 13.48 1.45 7.24
N GLY A 30 13.25 0.75 8.35
CA GLY A 30 13.22 1.36 9.69
C GLY A 30 11.81 1.75 10.14
N HIS A 31 10.84 1.80 9.24
CA HIS A 31 9.44 2.12 9.53
C HIS A 31 8.48 0.99 9.14
N THR A 32 9.01 -0.15 8.76
CA THR A 32 8.24 -1.35 8.39
C THR A 32 8.98 -2.61 8.84
N ASP A 33 8.22 -3.64 9.16
CA ASP A 33 8.74 -4.98 9.49
C ASP A 33 8.77 -5.91 8.27
N MET A 34 8.29 -5.45 7.11
CA MET A 34 8.19 -6.29 5.92
C MET A 34 9.49 -6.43 5.15
N THR A 35 10.44 -5.51 5.35
CA THR A 35 11.73 -5.54 4.68
C THR A 35 12.80 -4.91 5.56
N GLU A 36 14.03 -5.37 5.39
CA GLU A 36 15.22 -4.78 6.01
C GLU A 36 16.11 -4.09 4.98
N ARG A 37 15.66 -4.00 3.73
CA ARG A 37 16.43 -3.41 2.62
C ARG A 37 16.03 -1.95 2.40
N ASP A 38 17.04 -1.11 2.14
CA ASP A 38 16.83 0.32 1.88
C ASP A 38 16.21 0.60 0.51
N ASP A 39 16.28 -0.37 -0.41
CA ASP A 39 15.72 -0.25 -1.75
C ASP A 39 14.31 -0.87 -1.87
N GLU A 40 13.69 -1.19 -0.75
CA GLU A 40 12.34 -1.74 -0.67
C GLU A 40 11.52 -0.95 0.34
N CYS A 41 10.21 -0.98 0.18
CA CYS A 41 9.29 -0.29 1.09
C CYS A 41 7.97 -1.03 1.19
N GLU A 42 7.15 -0.61 2.15
CA GLU A 42 5.81 -1.15 2.36
C GLU A 42 4.75 -0.09 2.02
N LEU A 43 3.76 -0.48 1.24
CA LEU A 43 2.57 0.34 0.98
C LEU A 43 1.56 0.15 2.12
N GLY A 44 1.19 1.25 2.77
CA GLY A 44 0.12 1.28 3.77
C GLY A 44 -0.93 2.29 3.38
N TYR A 45 -2.20 2.02 3.70
CA TYR A 45 -3.29 2.92 3.34
C TYR A 45 -4.54 2.67 4.17
N TRP A 46 -5.39 3.71 4.22
CA TRP A 46 -6.76 3.58 4.70
C TRP A 46 -7.65 4.61 3.99
N LEU A 47 -8.92 4.32 3.95
CA LEU A 47 -9.93 5.17 3.30
C LEU A 47 -11.17 5.16 4.17
N GLY A 48 -11.78 6.33 4.36
CA GLY A 48 -13.02 6.47 5.10
C GLY A 48 -14.15 5.63 4.48
N LYS A 49 -14.91 4.97 5.31
CA LYS A 49 -15.95 4.02 4.86
C LYS A 49 -16.93 4.58 3.81
N PRO A 50 -17.42 5.84 3.92
CA PRO A 50 -18.33 6.39 2.90
C PRO A 50 -17.73 6.48 1.50
N PHE A 51 -16.41 6.38 1.37
CA PHE A 51 -15.70 6.55 0.09
C PHE A 51 -15.26 5.22 -0.52
N TRP A 52 -15.58 4.09 0.13
CA TRP A 52 -15.25 2.77 -0.39
C TRP A 52 -16.04 2.47 -1.68
N GLY A 53 -15.44 1.70 -2.56
CA GLY A 53 -16.11 1.22 -3.77
C GLY A 53 -16.24 2.24 -4.89
N ARG A 54 -15.56 3.39 -4.79
CA ARG A 54 -15.60 4.45 -5.81
C ARG A 54 -14.34 4.52 -6.66
N GLY A 55 -13.41 3.58 -6.49
CA GLY A 55 -12.17 3.56 -7.25
C GLY A 55 -11.09 4.51 -6.74
N TYR A 56 -11.31 5.19 -5.62
CA TYR A 56 -10.33 6.14 -5.06
C TYR A 56 -9.04 5.47 -4.61
N MET A 57 -9.12 4.34 -3.91
CA MET A 57 -7.92 3.69 -3.42
C MET A 57 -7.06 3.10 -4.54
N PRO A 58 -7.61 2.38 -5.53
CA PRO A 58 -6.79 1.94 -6.66
C PRO A 58 -6.12 3.08 -7.40
N GLU A 59 -6.81 4.21 -7.59
CA GLU A 59 -6.25 5.40 -8.22
C GLU A 59 -5.07 5.96 -7.42
N ALA A 60 -5.25 6.16 -6.12
CA ALA A 60 -4.20 6.65 -5.24
C ALA A 60 -3.03 5.67 -5.16
N ALA A 61 -3.32 4.36 -5.07
CA ALA A 61 -2.29 3.34 -4.98
C ALA A 61 -1.42 3.31 -6.24
N ARG A 62 -2.02 3.43 -7.43
CA ARG A 62 -1.25 3.45 -8.68
C ARG A 62 -0.27 4.60 -8.71
N GLU A 63 -0.68 5.78 -8.27
CA GLU A 63 0.20 6.96 -8.25
C GLU A 63 1.33 6.81 -7.23
N ILE A 64 1.04 6.32 -6.03
CA ILE A 64 2.09 6.15 -5.01
C ILE A 64 3.06 5.03 -5.37
N ILE A 65 2.60 3.98 -6.04
CA ILE A 65 3.44 2.91 -6.55
C ILE A 65 4.40 3.46 -7.61
N ARG A 66 3.88 4.26 -8.55
CA ARG A 66 4.71 4.95 -9.54
C ARG A 66 5.78 5.79 -8.87
N HIS A 67 5.39 6.58 -7.87
CA HIS A 67 6.31 7.42 -7.10
C HIS A 67 7.41 6.57 -6.45
N GLY A 68 7.05 5.45 -5.86
CA GLY A 68 8.02 4.54 -5.24
C GLY A 68 9.05 4.01 -6.22
N PHE A 69 8.61 3.55 -7.38
CA PHE A 69 9.52 2.99 -8.37
C PHE A 69 10.29 4.04 -9.17
N ASP A 70 9.59 5.07 -9.67
CA ASP A 70 10.22 6.08 -10.53
C ASP A 70 10.99 7.15 -9.78
N ASP A 71 10.39 7.69 -8.72
CA ASP A 71 10.96 8.84 -8.03
C ASP A 71 11.89 8.45 -6.88
N LEU A 72 11.54 7.40 -6.13
CA LEU A 72 12.33 6.96 -4.99
C LEU A 72 13.33 5.84 -5.33
N GLY A 73 13.23 5.26 -6.52
CA GLY A 73 14.16 4.22 -6.96
C GLY A 73 14.01 2.87 -6.26
N MET A 74 12.83 2.57 -5.73
CA MET A 74 12.58 1.29 -5.07
C MET A 74 12.63 0.13 -6.08
N THR A 75 13.08 -1.03 -5.62
CA THR A 75 13.12 -2.26 -6.43
C THR A 75 11.92 -3.16 -6.16
N THR A 76 11.35 -3.08 -4.97
CA THR A 76 10.20 -3.89 -4.55
C THR A 76 9.33 -3.10 -3.59
N ILE A 77 8.02 -3.21 -3.77
CA ILE A 77 7.04 -2.66 -2.85
C ILE A 77 6.25 -3.82 -2.26
N TRP A 78 6.19 -3.87 -0.94
CA TRP A 78 5.44 -4.86 -0.17
C TRP A 78 4.10 -4.29 0.27
N CYS A 79 3.11 -5.13 0.44
CA CYS A 79 1.80 -4.71 0.92
C CYS A 79 1.11 -5.90 1.58
N GLY A 80 0.41 -5.64 2.68
CA GLY A 80 -0.25 -6.69 3.43
C GLY A 80 -1.72 -6.39 3.70
N TYR A 81 -2.46 -7.44 4.08
CA TYR A 81 -3.82 -7.31 4.59
C TYR A 81 -4.12 -8.46 5.56
N TYR A 82 -5.00 -8.19 6.51
CA TYR A 82 -5.44 -9.24 7.44
C TYR A 82 -6.44 -10.17 6.78
N ASP A 83 -6.38 -11.44 7.16
CA ASP A 83 -7.32 -12.44 6.68
C ASP A 83 -8.76 -11.97 6.91
N GLY A 84 -9.60 -12.11 5.89
CA GLY A 84 -10.98 -11.62 5.92
C GLY A 84 -11.16 -10.21 5.38
N ASN A 85 -10.10 -9.42 5.23
CA ASN A 85 -10.18 -8.09 4.65
C ASN A 85 -10.19 -8.17 3.12
N THR A 86 -11.32 -8.54 2.57
CA THR A 86 -11.48 -8.75 1.12
C THR A 86 -11.38 -7.47 0.31
N LYS A 87 -11.72 -6.31 0.91
CA LYS A 87 -11.60 -5.03 0.22
C LYS A 87 -10.14 -4.68 -0.05
N SER A 88 -9.28 -4.83 0.95
CA SER A 88 -7.85 -4.60 0.80
C SER A 88 -7.22 -5.59 -0.18
N LYS A 89 -7.61 -6.86 -0.08
CA LYS A 89 -7.17 -7.89 -1.02
C LYS A 89 -7.46 -7.50 -2.47
N ARG A 90 -8.70 -7.06 -2.73
CA ARG A 90 -9.13 -6.67 -4.08
C ARG A 90 -8.36 -5.47 -4.60
N VAL A 91 -8.12 -4.45 -3.76
CA VAL A 91 -7.33 -3.29 -4.15
C VAL A 91 -5.93 -3.73 -4.57
N GLN A 92 -5.28 -4.55 -3.76
CA GLN A 92 -3.91 -5.00 -4.01
C GLN A 92 -3.83 -5.83 -5.29
N GLU A 93 -4.74 -6.75 -5.51
CA GLU A 93 -4.80 -7.54 -6.74
C GLU A 93 -5.05 -6.66 -7.96
N LYS A 94 -5.98 -5.72 -7.84
CA LYS A 94 -6.37 -4.82 -8.94
C LYS A 94 -5.21 -3.95 -9.42
N VAL A 95 -4.36 -3.49 -8.51
CA VAL A 95 -3.22 -2.65 -8.89
C VAL A 95 -1.96 -3.45 -9.25
N GLY A 96 -2.00 -4.78 -9.14
CA GLY A 96 -0.95 -5.64 -9.67
C GLY A 96 -0.05 -6.33 -8.65
N PHE A 97 -0.37 -6.25 -7.36
CA PHE A 97 0.36 -7.01 -6.34
C PHE A 97 0.10 -8.50 -6.50
N ILE A 98 1.12 -9.30 -6.24
CA ILE A 98 1.01 -10.76 -6.25
C ILE A 98 1.33 -11.33 -4.87
N TYR A 99 0.72 -12.45 -4.56
CA TYR A 99 0.86 -13.12 -3.28
C TYR A 99 2.30 -13.60 -3.05
N HIS A 100 2.83 -13.39 -1.86
CA HIS A 100 4.15 -13.85 -1.46
C HIS A 100 4.06 -14.91 -0.35
N HIS A 101 3.48 -14.56 0.80
CA HIS A 101 3.38 -15.49 1.93
C HIS A 101 2.30 -15.09 2.92
N THR A 102 2.00 -16.00 3.84
CA THR A 102 1.05 -15.79 4.93
C THR A 102 1.77 -15.95 6.27
N CYS A 103 1.49 -15.06 7.20
CA CYS A 103 1.92 -15.16 8.58
C CYS A 103 0.72 -15.45 9.47
N ASP A 104 0.75 -16.57 10.20
CA ASP A 104 -0.38 -17.02 11.02
C ASP A 104 -0.51 -16.25 12.33
N GLU A 105 0.55 -15.58 12.77
CA GLU A 105 0.61 -14.92 14.07
C GLU A 105 1.14 -13.48 13.96
N VAL A 106 0.34 -12.58 13.38
CA VAL A 106 0.67 -11.15 13.33
C VAL A 106 0.10 -10.48 14.57
N PRO A 107 0.95 -9.95 15.47
CA PRO A 107 0.46 -9.28 16.67
C PRO A 107 -0.20 -7.94 16.31
N VAL A 108 -1.38 -7.72 16.87
CA VAL A 108 -2.09 -6.45 16.78
C VAL A 108 -2.09 -5.85 18.20
N THR A 109 -1.05 -5.12 18.51
CA THR A 109 -0.74 -4.65 19.88
C THR A 109 -1.87 -3.85 20.51
N LEU A 110 -2.47 -2.93 19.75
CA LEU A 110 -3.55 -2.07 20.25
C LEU A 110 -4.80 -2.86 20.62
N LEU A 111 -5.04 -4.02 20.01
CA LEU A 111 -6.20 -4.86 20.28
C LEU A 111 -5.87 -6.04 21.18
N ASN A 112 -4.61 -6.18 21.56
CA ASN A 112 -4.09 -7.30 22.35
C ASN A 112 -4.54 -8.66 21.78
N GLU A 113 -4.41 -8.81 20.45
CA GLU A 113 -4.78 -10.02 19.73
C GLU A 113 -3.76 -10.36 18.65
N VAL A 114 -3.89 -11.57 18.11
CA VAL A 114 -3.04 -12.08 17.03
C VAL A 114 -3.95 -12.39 15.84
N ARG A 115 -3.53 -11.99 14.65
CA ARG A 115 -4.29 -12.21 13.40
C ARG A 115 -3.44 -12.88 12.34
N VAL A 116 -4.12 -13.51 11.39
CA VAL A 116 -3.48 -14.02 10.18
C VAL A 116 -3.31 -12.86 9.21
N GLY A 117 -2.09 -12.66 8.73
CA GLY A 117 -1.77 -11.64 7.75
C GLY A 117 -1.23 -12.24 6.46
N HIS A 118 -1.69 -11.72 5.33
CA HIS A 118 -1.21 -12.10 4.01
C HIS A 118 -0.32 -10.99 3.48
N THR A 119 0.81 -11.36 2.89
CA THR A 119 1.78 -10.42 2.35
C THR A 119 1.89 -10.59 0.85
N ASN A 120 1.74 -9.50 0.14
CA ASN A 120 1.89 -9.41 -1.30
C ASN A 120 3.11 -8.55 -1.64
N TYR A 121 3.58 -8.64 -2.87
CA TYR A 121 4.69 -7.82 -3.33
C TYR A 121 4.55 -7.47 -4.81
N MET A 122 5.30 -6.46 -5.21
CA MET A 122 5.43 -6.05 -6.60
C MET A 122 6.87 -5.61 -6.83
N THR A 123 7.55 -6.20 -7.81
CA THR A 123 8.87 -5.75 -8.21
C THR A 123 8.75 -4.65 -9.26
N LYS A 124 9.78 -3.82 -9.38
CA LYS A 124 9.83 -2.79 -10.42
C LYS A 124 9.63 -3.38 -11.81
N GLU A 125 10.22 -4.55 -12.07
CA GLU A 125 10.08 -5.27 -13.32
C GLU A 125 8.64 -5.63 -13.65
N GLN A 126 7.92 -6.17 -12.65
CA GLN A 126 6.50 -6.50 -12.78
C GLN A 126 5.66 -5.25 -13.03
N TRP A 127 5.97 -4.17 -12.31
CA TRP A 127 5.29 -2.90 -12.48
C TRP A 127 5.47 -2.34 -13.88
N ILE A 128 6.69 -2.38 -14.41
CA ILE A 128 6.98 -1.92 -15.77
C ILE A 128 6.19 -2.74 -16.78
N ARG A 129 6.17 -4.06 -16.66
CA ARG A 129 5.41 -4.94 -17.54
C ARG A 129 3.92 -4.63 -17.51
N ASN A 130 3.37 -4.41 -16.34
CA ASN A 130 1.93 -4.14 -16.17
C ASN A 130 1.54 -2.75 -16.67
N THR A 131 2.42 -1.76 -16.48
CA THR A 131 2.15 -0.36 -16.84
C THR A 131 2.27 -0.12 -18.34
N TYR A 132 3.27 -0.74 -18.98
CA TYR A 132 3.57 -0.53 -20.38
C TYR A 132 3.14 -1.70 -21.27
N LYS A 133 2.24 -2.51 -20.78
CA LYS A 133 1.66 -3.62 -21.51
C LYS A 133 0.76 -3.11 -22.63
N GLU A 134 0.96 -3.67 -23.81
CA GLU A 134 0.13 -3.36 -24.98
C GLU A 134 -1.08 -4.30 -25.09
#